data_aa623e7a3b6ae4f869d846e88f30744e
#
_entry.id   aa623e7a3b6ae4f869d846e88f30744e
#
_cell.length_a   1.000
_cell.length_b   1.000
_cell.length_c   1.000
_cell.angle_alpha   90.00
_cell.angle_beta   90.00
_cell.angle_gamma   90.00
#
_symmetry.space_group_name_H-M   'P 1'
#
loop_
_entity.id
_entity.type
_entity.pdbx_description
1 polymer ?
#
loop_
_entity_poly.entity_id
_entity_poly.type
_entity_poly.pdbx_seq_one_letter_code
_entity_poly.pdbx_strand_id
1 'polypeptide(L)'
;MGMLLVIGCSKNNKLPLEKYYQFTFPAKYSYHNDTLRVEITNPLNCPLRISISSPDKSLLDIVAKFGTLTLKEKSDTIINYYLKVQKEIILKFDSEVGDLNKEIIKEKFSLPFPKNRSYKIIQGYNGSHSHNTDYARYAIDFSLKIGDTVCSAADGYVVGVIKDYKLAGKTKEWVDYSNYITIHHPQRGVFTQYVHLIKNGSFVKVGDTVTKGQPIGLSGMTGYTTVPHLHFSVLKPDKNEGLVSTDFEFEEGYKGAELTKNTTVKK
;
A
#
# COMPACT_ATOMS: atom_id res chain seq x y z
N MET A 1 26.26 -48.37 15.34
CA MET A 1 26.08 -46.96 15.73
C MET A 1 25.85 -46.17 14.44
N GLY A 2 24.57 -46.04 14.06
CA GLY A 2 24.17 -45.45 12.80
C GLY A 2 23.91 -43.94 12.97
N MET A 3 24.69 -43.16 12.26
CA MET A 3 24.60 -41.70 12.23
C MET A 3 23.44 -41.28 11.30
N LEU A 4 22.34 -40.81 11.88
CA LEU A 4 21.17 -40.26 11.12
C LEU A 4 21.58 -38.88 10.62
N LEU A 5 21.88 -38.74 9.32
CA LEU A 5 22.04 -37.47 8.65
C LEU A 5 20.61 -36.85 8.46
N VAL A 6 20.28 -35.88 9.31
CA VAL A 6 19.13 -35.03 9.06
C VAL A 6 19.51 -34.01 7.99
N ILE A 7 19.16 -34.32 6.74
CA ILE A 7 19.27 -33.36 5.64
C ILE A 7 18.10 -32.33 5.84
N GLY A 8 18.43 -31.22 6.48
CA GLY A 8 17.56 -30.06 6.56
C GLY A 8 17.39 -29.47 5.16
N CYS A 9 16.30 -29.81 4.48
CA CYS A 9 15.93 -29.20 3.22
C CYS A 9 15.47 -27.76 3.48
N SER A 10 16.37 -26.78 3.44
CA SER A 10 15.99 -25.38 3.39
C SER A 10 15.37 -25.14 2.02
N LYS A 11 14.03 -25.13 1.94
CA LYS A 11 13.33 -24.66 0.76
C LYS A 11 13.62 -23.16 0.61
N ASN A 12 14.61 -22.81 -0.19
CA ASN A 12 14.76 -21.45 -0.69
C ASN A 12 13.53 -21.19 -1.59
N ASN A 13 12.54 -20.48 -1.07
CA ASN A 13 11.41 -20.04 -1.87
C ASN A 13 11.94 -19.14 -2.99
N LYS A 14 11.66 -19.49 -4.24
CA LYS A 14 11.91 -18.61 -5.38
C LYS A 14 10.89 -17.48 -5.38
N LEU A 15 11.32 -16.31 -5.83
CA LEU A 15 10.41 -15.16 -6.03
C LEU A 15 9.29 -15.57 -7.00
N PRO A 16 8.04 -15.12 -6.77
CA PRO A 16 6.97 -15.29 -7.73
C PRO A 16 7.31 -14.60 -9.06
N LEU A 17 6.93 -15.21 -10.17
CA LEU A 17 7.08 -14.61 -11.51
C LEU A 17 5.98 -13.56 -11.77
N GLU A 18 4.81 -13.76 -11.20
CA GLU A 18 3.64 -12.90 -11.36
C GLU A 18 3.72 -11.71 -10.41
N LYS A 19 3.38 -10.52 -10.94
CA LYS A 19 3.20 -9.30 -10.14
C LYS A 19 1.73 -8.93 -10.13
N TYR A 20 1.20 -8.67 -8.94
CA TYR A 20 -0.17 -8.20 -8.74
C TYR A 20 -0.16 -6.72 -8.38
N TYR A 21 -1.20 -6.01 -8.81
CA TYR A 21 -1.38 -4.58 -8.55
C TYR A 21 -2.54 -4.38 -7.59
N GLN A 22 -2.39 -3.45 -6.66
CA GLN A 22 -3.40 -3.16 -5.66
C GLN A 22 -4.70 -2.59 -6.24
N PHE A 23 -4.62 -1.90 -7.38
CA PHE A 23 -5.72 -1.41 -8.19
C PHE A 23 -5.26 -1.26 -9.65
N THR A 24 -6.22 -1.03 -10.53
CA THR A 24 -5.98 -0.63 -11.93
C THR A 24 -6.83 0.59 -12.25
N PHE A 25 -6.41 1.37 -13.24
CA PHE A 25 -7.16 2.51 -13.73
C PHE A 25 -7.11 2.54 -15.27
N PRO A 26 -8.23 2.91 -15.94
CA PRO A 26 -8.24 3.09 -17.39
C PRO A 26 -7.50 4.36 -17.77
N ALA A 27 -6.54 4.23 -18.70
CA ALA A 27 -5.90 5.36 -19.36
C ALA A 27 -5.73 5.04 -20.84
N LYS A 28 -6.10 5.96 -21.70
CA LYS A 28 -5.92 5.85 -23.15
C LYS A 28 -5.53 7.20 -23.73
N TYR A 29 -4.91 7.18 -24.90
CA TYR A 29 -4.58 8.39 -25.63
C TYR A 29 -4.72 8.16 -27.14
N SER A 30 -4.90 9.26 -27.85
CA SER A 30 -4.91 9.32 -29.30
C SER A 30 -4.21 10.59 -29.76
N TYR A 31 -3.58 10.53 -30.94
CA TYR A 31 -2.96 11.68 -31.56
C TYR A 31 -3.54 11.89 -32.95
N HIS A 32 -4.11 13.06 -33.18
CA HIS A 32 -4.70 13.42 -34.47
C HIS A 32 -4.67 14.95 -34.65
N ASN A 33 -4.37 15.39 -35.90
CA ASN A 33 -4.33 16.82 -36.25
C ASN A 33 -3.53 17.67 -35.24
N ASP A 34 -2.29 17.29 -34.97
CA ASP A 34 -1.40 17.97 -34.02
C ASP A 34 -1.95 18.08 -32.59
N THR A 35 -2.93 17.25 -32.24
CA THR A 35 -3.52 17.21 -30.91
C THR A 35 -3.38 15.83 -30.28
N LEU A 36 -2.67 15.76 -29.15
CA LEU A 36 -2.65 14.59 -28.27
C LEU A 36 -3.81 14.72 -27.27
N ARG A 37 -4.76 13.80 -27.37
CA ARG A 37 -5.88 13.65 -26.45
C ARG A 37 -5.56 12.52 -25.46
N VAL A 38 -5.60 12.81 -24.18
CA VAL A 38 -5.40 11.84 -23.09
C VAL A 38 -6.68 11.75 -22.28
N GLU A 39 -7.17 10.54 -22.06
CA GLU A 39 -8.37 10.24 -21.28
C GLU A 39 -7.99 9.29 -20.14
N ILE A 40 -8.29 9.68 -18.91
CA ILE A 40 -7.95 8.92 -17.70
C ILE A 40 -9.16 8.87 -16.79
N THR A 41 -9.48 7.68 -16.28
CA THR A 41 -10.52 7.48 -15.26
C THR A 41 -9.88 7.17 -13.92
N ASN A 42 -10.24 7.90 -12.87
CA ASN A 42 -9.93 7.52 -11.50
C ASN A 42 -11.09 6.68 -10.92
N PRO A 43 -10.94 5.36 -10.81
CA PRO A 43 -12.00 4.49 -10.28
C PRO A 43 -12.03 4.43 -8.75
N LEU A 44 -11.10 5.11 -8.05
CA LEU A 44 -10.92 4.99 -6.60
C LEU A 44 -11.75 6.02 -5.83
N ASN A 45 -12.03 5.70 -4.57
CA ASN A 45 -12.59 6.64 -3.58
C ASN A 45 -11.48 7.44 -2.86
N CYS A 46 -10.45 7.85 -3.61
CA CYS A 46 -9.40 8.75 -3.16
C CYS A 46 -8.86 9.53 -4.36
N PRO A 47 -8.22 10.68 -4.15
CA PRO A 47 -7.47 11.35 -5.20
C PRO A 47 -6.39 10.45 -5.79
N LEU A 48 -6.17 10.55 -7.10
CA LEU A 48 -5.16 9.80 -7.84
C LEU A 48 -4.23 10.77 -8.57
N ARG A 49 -2.95 10.71 -8.29
CA ARG A 49 -1.91 11.49 -8.98
C ARG A 49 -1.39 10.66 -10.14
N ILE A 50 -1.35 11.23 -11.32
CA ILE A 50 -0.88 10.57 -12.54
C ILE A 50 0.34 11.32 -13.06
N SER A 51 1.41 10.58 -13.31
CA SER A 51 2.59 11.04 -14.03
C SER A 51 2.62 10.38 -15.40
N ILE A 52 2.89 11.19 -16.43
CA ILE A 52 2.97 10.70 -17.81
C ILE A 52 4.45 10.70 -18.21
N SER A 53 4.92 9.59 -18.76
CA SER A 53 6.28 9.42 -19.24
C SER A 53 6.31 8.81 -20.64
N SER A 54 7.46 8.82 -21.30
CA SER A 54 7.68 8.17 -22.58
C SER A 54 9.03 7.45 -22.62
N PRO A 55 9.11 6.26 -23.20
CA PRO A 55 10.40 5.62 -23.49
C PRO A 55 11.18 6.33 -24.59
N ASP A 56 10.52 7.16 -25.41
CA ASP A 56 11.15 7.96 -26.45
C ASP A 56 11.73 9.25 -25.86
N LYS A 57 13.07 9.33 -25.84
CA LYS A 57 13.81 10.47 -25.32
C LYS A 57 13.44 11.81 -25.96
N SER A 58 13.04 11.81 -27.24
CA SER A 58 12.65 13.02 -27.94
C SER A 58 11.27 13.58 -27.52
N LEU A 59 10.49 12.81 -26.76
CA LEU A 59 9.23 13.25 -26.17
C LEU A 59 9.38 13.72 -24.72
N LEU A 60 10.57 13.61 -24.10
CA LEU A 60 10.77 13.94 -22.69
C LEU A 60 10.38 15.39 -22.36
N ASP A 61 10.79 16.35 -23.18
CA ASP A 61 10.45 17.77 -22.97
C ASP A 61 8.95 18.04 -23.14
N ILE A 62 8.27 17.22 -23.91
CA ILE A 62 6.82 17.32 -24.13
C ILE A 62 6.09 16.76 -22.92
N VAL A 63 6.44 15.54 -22.50
CA VAL A 63 5.77 14.88 -21.36
C VAL A 63 6.08 15.60 -20.04
N ALA A 64 7.26 16.22 -19.90
CA ALA A 64 7.60 17.03 -18.73
C ALA A 64 6.66 18.23 -18.54
N LYS A 65 6.09 18.78 -19.62
CA LYS A 65 5.12 19.88 -19.57
C LYS A 65 3.76 19.46 -18.99
N PHE A 66 3.45 18.16 -18.98
CA PHE A 66 2.19 17.67 -18.43
C PHE A 66 2.17 17.73 -16.91
N GLY A 67 3.36 17.66 -16.27
CA GLY A 67 3.47 17.65 -14.82
C GLY A 67 2.77 16.43 -14.21
N THR A 68 2.47 16.52 -12.92
CA THR A 68 1.65 15.55 -12.21
C THR A 68 0.19 16.00 -12.19
N LEU A 69 -0.70 15.20 -12.73
CA LEU A 69 -2.14 15.45 -12.74
C LEU A 69 -2.75 14.87 -11.47
N THR A 70 -3.49 15.66 -10.71
CA THR A 70 -4.27 15.15 -9.57
C THR A 70 -5.73 15.05 -9.97
N LEU A 71 -6.23 13.82 -10.09
CA LEU A 71 -7.62 13.51 -10.40
C LEU A 71 -8.42 13.35 -9.10
N LYS A 72 -9.61 13.95 -9.05
CA LYS A 72 -10.54 13.73 -7.94
C LYS A 72 -11.00 12.27 -7.89
N GLU A 73 -11.48 11.85 -6.74
CA GLU A 73 -12.12 10.54 -6.58
C GLU A 73 -13.26 10.34 -7.57
N LYS A 74 -13.40 9.13 -8.11
CA LYS A 74 -14.48 8.73 -9.00
C LYS A 74 -14.71 9.71 -10.16
N SER A 75 -13.64 10.14 -10.82
CA SER A 75 -13.69 11.14 -11.89
C SER A 75 -13.09 10.66 -13.19
N ASP A 76 -13.64 11.16 -14.30
CA ASP A 76 -13.08 11.08 -15.64
C ASP A 76 -12.41 12.40 -15.99
N THR A 77 -11.25 12.33 -16.61
CA THR A 77 -10.47 13.51 -17.01
C THR A 77 -10.04 13.37 -18.46
N ILE A 78 -10.29 14.42 -19.25
CA ILE A 78 -9.86 14.52 -20.63
C ILE A 78 -8.95 15.74 -20.75
N ILE A 79 -7.76 15.54 -21.30
CA ILE A 79 -6.78 16.60 -21.52
C ILE A 79 -6.36 16.59 -22.98
N ASN A 80 -6.31 17.76 -23.61
CA ASN A 80 -5.84 17.93 -24.96
C ASN A 80 -4.56 18.76 -24.93
N TYR A 81 -3.52 18.25 -25.59
CA TYR A 81 -2.24 18.94 -25.77
C TYR A 81 -2.00 19.18 -27.25
N TYR A 82 -1.79 20.44 -27.64
CA TYR A 82 -1.35 20.76 -28.98
C TYR A 82 0.15 20.54 -29.10
N LEU A 83 0.55 19.65 -29.97
CA LEU A 83 1.97 19.36 -30.22
C LEU A 83 2.16 18.80 -31.64
N LYS A 84 3.19 19.28 -32.35
CA LYS A 84 3.57 18.75 -33.67
C LYS A 84 4.61 17.65 -33.50
N VAL A 85 4.23 16.43 -33.81
CA VAL A 85 5.13 15.27 -33.80
C VAL A 85 4.96 14.48 -35.10
N GLN A 86 6.07 14.17 -35.77
CA GLN A 86 6.06 13.41 -37.04
C GLN A 86 6.36 11.92 -36.84
N LYS A 87 5.96 11.35 -35.70
CA LYS A 87 6.23 9.96 -35.35
C LYS A 87 5.17 9.43 -34.40
N GLU A 88 5.18 8.12 -34.23
CA GLU A 88 4.34 7.44 -33.26
C GLU A 88 4.64 7.94 -31.84
N ILE A 89 3.59 8.21 -31.07
CA ILE A 89 3.66 8.61 -29.68
C ILE A 89 3.44 7.38 -28.81
N ILE A 90 4.38 7.07 -27.91
CA ILE A 90 4.25 6.01 -26.92
C ILE A 90 4.29 6.66 -25.54
N LEU A 91 3.21 6.53 -24.77
CA LEU A 91 3.10 7.05 -23.41
C LEU A 91 2.99 5.91 -22.39
N LYS A 92 3.54 6.16 -21.20
CA LYS A 92 3.34 5.34 -19.99
C LYS A 92 2.70 6.21 -18.93
N PHE A 93 1.84 5.59 -18.13
CA PHE A 93 1.11 6.24 -17.05
C PHE A 93 1.48 5.57 -15.73
N ASP A 94 2.10 6.33 -14.84
CA ASP A 94 2.39 5.92 -13.48
C ASP A 94 1.41 6.61 -12.53
N SER A 95 1.03 5.94 -11.44
CA SER A 95 -0.01 6.46 -10.54
C SER A 95 0.35 6.31 -9.08
N GLU A 96 0.02 7.35 -8.30
CA GLU A 96 0.16 7.42 -6.85
C GLU A 96 -1.14 7.91 -6.23
N VAL A 97 -1.56 7.29 -5.11
CA VAL A 97 -2.78 7.71 -4.42
C VAL A 97 -2.56 8.94 -3.54
N GLY A 98 -3.64 9.72 -3.34
CA GLY A 98 -3.70 10.83 -2.40
C GLY A 98 -3.41 12.20 -3.03
N ASP A 99 -3.76 13.25 -2.29
CA ASP A 99 -3.57 14.65 -2.64
C ASP A 99 -2.47 15.27 -1.76
N LEU A 100 -1.43 15.84 -2.37
CA LEU A 100 -0.32 16.49 -1.67
C LEU A 100 -0.75 17.78 -0.94
N ASN A 101 -1.86 18.39 -1.35
CA ASN A 101 -2.38 19.63 -0.75
C ASN A 101 -3.39 19.36 0.36
N LYS A 102 -3.77 18.10 0.59
CA LYS A 102 -4.71 17.74 1.65
C LYS A 102 -4.05 17.89 3.03
N GLU A 103 -4.67 18.66 3.91
CA GLU A 103 -4.25 18.77 5.30
C GLU A 103 -4.35 17.40 5.99
N ILE A 104 -3.31 17.06 6.76
CA ILE A 104 -3.27 15.84 7.56
C ILE A 104 -3.82 16.14 8.94
N ILE A 105 -4.95 15.52 9.27
CA ILE A 105 -5.58 15.66 10.58
C ILE A 105 -5.13 14.50 11.49
N LYS A 106 -4.46 14.84 12.59
CA LYS A 106 -3.98 13.87 13.58
C LYS A 106 -5.13 13.43 14.50
N GLU A 107 -5.81 12.37 14.11
CA GLU A 107 -6.79 11.67 14.95
C GLU A 107 -6.28 10.29 15.33
N LYS A 108 -6.82 9.73 16.42
CA LYS A 108 -6.45 8.41 16.90
C LYS A 108 -7.08 7.31 16.05
N PHE A 109 -6.38 6.19 15.94
CA PHE A 109 -6.84 4.97 15.29
C PHE A 109 -7.23 3.93 16.33
N SER A 110 -8.14 3.04 16.01
CA SER A 110 -8.40 1.87 16.84
C SER A 110 -7.36 0.79 16.56
N LEU A 111 -6.97 0.00 17.56
CA LEU A 111 -6.10 -1.16 17.34
C LEU A 111 -6.68 -2.07 16.23
N PRO A 112 -5.85 -2.57 15.28
CA PRO A 112 -6.30 -3.22 14.04
C PRO A 112 -6.70 -4.70 14.22
N PHE A 113 -7.34 -5.03 15.33
CA PHE A 113 -7.81 -6.39 15.66
C PHE A 113 -9.08 -6.35 16.53
N PRO A 114 -9.79 -7.48 16.73
CA PRO A 114 -11.05 -7.53 17.48
C PRO A 114 -10.91 -7.11 18.95
N LYS A 115 -12.01 -6.63 19.54
CA LYS A 115 -12.10 -6.35 21.00
C LYS A 115 -11.78 -7.60 21.82
N ASN A 116 -11.27 -7.40 23.02
CA ASN A 116 -10.86 -8.44 23.98
C ASN A 116 -9.69 -9.33 23.49
N ARG A 117 -8.93 -8.87 22.50
CA ARG A 117 -7.68 -9.49 22.06
C ARG A 117 -6.47 -8.70 22.54
N SER A 118 -5.37 -9.42 22.76
CA SER A 118 -4.08 -8.83 23.14
C SER A 118 -2.98 -9.43 22.29
N TYR A 119 -2.06 -8.58 21.82
CA TYR A 119 -0.90 -9.00 21.04
C TYR A 119 0.36 -8.28 21.51
N LYS A 120 1.49 -8.96 21.38
CA LYS A 120 2.81 -8.36 21.62
C LYS A 120 3.26 -7.59 20.39
N ILE A 121 4.00 -6.53 20.60
CA ILE A 121 4.73 -5.84 19.53
C ILE A 121 5.99 -6.63 19.22
N ILE A 122 6.20 -6.94 17.95
CA ILE A 122 7.41 -7.59 17.44
C ILE A 122 8.46 -6.53 17.07
N GLN A 123 8.02 -5.47 16.41
CA GLN A 123 8.83 -4.34 15.97
C GLN A 123 8.00 -3.06 16.04
N GLY A 124 8.58 -1.99 16.58
CA GLY A 124 8.01 -0.66 16.64
C GLY A 124 8.66 0.30 15.64
N TYR A 125 8.48 1.60 15.88
CA TYR A 125 9.05 2.67 15.05
C TYR A 125 10.57 2.56 14.95
N ASN A 126 11.09 2.87 13.75
CA ASN A 126 12.52 2.84 13.44
C ASN A 126 13.21 1.49 13.71
N GLY A 127 12.44 0.39 13.73
CA GLY A 127 12.97 -0.95 13.94
C GLY A 127 13.94 -1.36 12.83
N SER A 128 15.09 -1.90 13.20
CA SER A 128 16.24 -2.13 12.30
C SER A 128 15.99 -3.18 11.21
N HIS A 129 15.01 -4.07 11.38
CA HIS A 129 14.79 -5.15 10.42
C HIS A 129 14.14 -4.64 9.12
N SER A 130 13.01 -3.91 9.22
CA SER A 130 12.25 -3.45 8.07
C SER A 130 11.67 -2.03 8.23
N HIS A 131 11.64 -1.45 9.45
CA HIS A 131 11.11 -0.11 9.70
C HIS A 131 12.20 0.98 9.60
N ASN A 132 13.00 0.93 8.52
CA ASN A 132 14.15 1.82 8.31
C ASN A 132 14.09 2.58 6.98
N THR A 133 12.91 2.63 6.34
CA THR A 133 12.63 3.41 5.14
C THR A 133 11.56 4.47 5.42
N ASP A 134 11.44 5.49 4.60
CA ASP A 134 10.40 6.52 4.75
C ASP A 134 9.00 5.91 4.68
N TYR A 135 8.82 4.87 3.90
CA TYR A 135 7.55 4.14 3.80
C TYR A 135 7.16 3.38 5.08
N ALA A 136 8.11 2.88 5.88
CA ALA A 136 7.84 1.95 6.98
C ALA A 136 8.33 2.41 8.37
N ARG A 137 9.07 3.53 8.49
CA ARG A 137 9.71 3.93 9.76
C ARG A 137 8.76 4.06 10.95
N TYR A 138 7.51 4.41 10.69
CA TYR A 138 6.45 4.57 11.70
C TYR A 138 5.45 3.41 11.67
N ALA A 139 5.84 2.23 11.22
CA ALA A 139 5.00 1.05 11.27
C ALA A 139 5.12 0.32 12.62
N ILE A 140 4.09 -0.47 12.94
CA ILE A 140 4.03 -1.35 14.10
C ILE A 140 3.73 -2.77 13.64
N ASP A 141 4.52 -3.74 14.09
CA ASP A 141 4.32 -5.16 13.84
C ASP A 141 3.69 -5.83 15.06
N PHE A 142 2.45 -6.31 14.92
CA PHE A 142 1.71 -7.03 15.96
C PHE A 142 1.83 -8.54 15.77
N SER A 143 2.10 -9.29 16.84
CA SER A 143 2.31 -10.76 16.83
C SER A 143 1.04 -11.58 16.55
N LEU A 144 0.23 -11.18 15.55
CA LEU A 144 -0.92 -11.95 15.12
C LEU A 144 -0.48 -13.29 14.54
N LYS A 145 -1.24 -14.34 14.82
CA LYS A 145 -1.05 -15.66 14.23
C LYS A 145 -1.65 -15.69 12.83
N ILE A 146 -1.21 -16.67 12.02
CA ILE A 146 -1.86 -16.94 10.72
C ILE A 146 -3.34 -17.25 10.97
N GLY A 147 -4.22 -16.52 10.27
CA GLY A 147 -5.68 -16.68 10.39
C GLY A 147 -6.32 -15.81 11.49
N ASP A 148 -5.55 -15.04 12.27
CA ASP A 148 -6.14 -14.07 13.20
C ASP A 148 -6.83 -12.95 12.41
N THR A 149 -7.97 -12.50 12.92
CA THR A 149 -8.78 -11.45 12.27
C THR A 149 -8.09 -10.10 12.35
N VAL A 150 -8.00 -9.44 11.20
CA VAL A 150 -7.56 -8.05 11.05
C VAL A 150 -8.78 -7.16 10.88
N CYS A 151 -8.83 -6.04 11.60
CA CYS A 151 -9.94 -5.09 11.57
C CYS A 151 -9.50 -3.71 11.06
N SER A 152 -10.41 -2.98 10.43
CA SER A 152 -10.17 -1.58 10.05
C SER A 152 -9.94 -0.71 11.29
N ALA A 153 -8.87 0.08 11.26
CA ALA A 153 -8.51 0.97 12.37
C ALA A 153 -9.33 2.26 12.40
N ALA A 154 -10.02 2.63 11.32
CA ALA A 154 -10.92 3.78 11.21
C ALA A 154 -11.91 3.59 10.05
N ASP A 155 -12.93 4.44 9.98
CA ASP A 155 -13.86 4.51 8.85
C ASP A 155 -13.09 4.96 7.58
N GLY A 156 -13.45 4.40 6.42
CA GLY A 156 -12.78 4.76 5.18
C GLY A 156 -13.23 3.96 3.96
N TYR A 157 -12.45 4.09 2.89
CA TYR A 157 -12.67 3.42 1.62
C TYR A 157 -11.49 2.53 1.27
N VAL A 158 -11.75 1.28 0.89
CA VAL A 158 -10.73 0.38 0.37
C VAL A 158 -10.28 0.86 -1.00
N VAL A 159 -9.00 1.22 -1.12
CA VAL A 159 -8.41 1.77 -2.35
C VAL A 159 -7.34 0.88 -2.95
N GLY A 160 -6.89 -0.13 -2.22
CA GLY A 160 -5.92 -1.11 -2.70
C GLY A 160 -6.09 -2.46 -2.03
N VAL A 161 -5.97 -3.55 -2.81
CA VAL A 161 -5.98 -4.92 -2.30
C VAL A 161 -5.04 -5.78 -3.14
N ILE A 162 -4.07 -6.42 -2.48
CA ILE A 162 -3.33 -7.56 -3.03
C ILE A 162 -3.58 -8.76 -2.13
N LYS A 163 -3.99 -9.90 -2.73
CA LYS A 163 -4.41 -11.10 -1.98
C LYS A 163 -3.92 -12.43 -2.55
N ASP A 164 -3.16 -12.41 -3.63
CA ASP A 164 -2.90 -13.61 -4.43
C ASP A 164 -1.55 -14.26 -4.14
N TYR A 165 -0.64 -13.59 -3.43
CA TYR A 165 0.64 -14.16 -3.03
C TYR A 165 0.47 -15.22 -1.94
N LYS A 166 1.35 -16.24 -1.98
CA LYS A 166 1.31 -17.38 -1.03
C LYS A 166 2.57 -17.49 -0.19
N LEU A 167 3.69 -17.00 -0.69
CA LEU A 167 5.01 -17.28 -0.17
C LEU A 167 5.59 -16.08 0.59
N ALA A 168 6.57 -16.37 1.44
CA ALA A 168 7.39 -15.40 2.14
C ALA A 168 8.87 -15.68 1.92
N GLY A 169 9.70 -14.66 2.12
CA GLY A 169 11.15 -14.77 2.09
C GLY A 169 11.86 -13.80 3.00
N LYS A 170 13.17 -14.03 3.19
CA LYS A 170 13.99 -13.33 4.19
C LYS A 170 14.76 -12.14 3.62
N THR A 171 14.71 -11.92 2.30
CA THR A 171 15.44 -10.85 1.62
C THR A 171 14.51 -9.70 1.22
N LYS A 172 15.05 -8.50 1.07
CA LYS A 172 14.29 -7.30 0.68
C LYS A 172 13.57 -7.44 -0.67
N GLU A 173 14.03 -8.32 -1.55
CA GLU A 173 13.39 -8.63 -2.84
C GLU A 173 11.94 -9.12 -2.68
N TRP A 174 11.56 -9.62 -1.48
CA TRP A 174 10.22 -10.09 -1.18
C TRP A 174 9.23 -8.98 -0.81
N VAL A 175 9.64 -7.73 -0.67
CA VAL A 175 8.76 -6.60 -0.27
C VAL A 175 7.56 -6.49 -1.20
N ASP A 176 7.77 -6.58 -2.52
CA ASP A 176 6.73 -6.44 -3.55
C ASP A 176 5.74 -7.63 -3.61
N TYR A 177 5.99 -8.69 -2.84
CA TYR A 177 5.20 -9.93 -2.89
C TYR A 177 4.37 -10.16 -1.63
N SER A 178 4.02 -9.08 -0.95
CA SER A 178 3.14 -9.10 0.23
C SER A 178 1.67 -8.95 -0.16
N ASN A 179 0.79 -9.69 0.51
CA ASN A 179 -0.64 -9.39 0.48
C ASN A 179 -0.96 -8.29 1.47
N TYR A 180 -1.79 -7.34 1.05
CA TYR A 180 -2.20 -6.22 1.90
C TYR A 180 -3.52 -5.59 1.49
N ILE A 181 -4.07 -4.80 2.39
CA ILE A 181 -5.22 -3.92 2.17
C ILE A 181 -4.78 -2.49 2.47
N THR A 182 -5.14 -1.55 1.59
CA THR A 182 -4.95 -0.11 1.78
C THR A 182 -6.30 0.57 1.89
N ILE A 183 -6.51 1.35 2.95
CA ILE A 183 -7.75 2.08 3.21
C ILE A 183 -7.46 3.58 3.25
N HIS A 184 -8.21 4.37 2.48
CA HIS A 184 -8.19 5.82 2.50
C HIS A 184 -9.14 6.38 3.56
N HIS A 185 -8.69 7.34 4.36
CA HIS A 185 -9.44 8.06 5.37
C HIS A 185 -9.58 9.53 4.96
N PRO A 186 -10.62 9.90 4.18
CA PRO A 186 -10.70 11.21 3.52
C PRO A 186 -10.74 12.40 4.51
N GLN A 187 -11.36 12.24 5.68
CA GLN A 187 -11.41 13.28 6.71
C GLN A 187 -10.02 13.55 7.29
N ARG A 188 -9.16 12.55 7.36
CA ARG A 188 -7.81 12.61 7.95
C ARG A 188 -6.71 12.91 6.93
N GLY A 189 -6.98 12.76 5.62
CA GLY A 189 -6.00 12.93 4.55
C GLY A 189 -4.91 11.86 4.51
N VAL A 190 -5.13 10.69 5.14
CA VAL A 190 -4.15 9.60 5.25
C VAL A 190 -4.71 8.27 4.81
N PHE A 191 -3.82 7.28 4.75
CA PHE A 191 -4.13 5.89 4.45
C PHE A 191 -3.68 4.99 5.59
N THR A 192 -4.38 3.88 5.83
CA THR A 192 -3.86 2.78 6.65
C THR A 192 -3.55 1.58 5.78
N GLN A 193 -2.49 0.85 6.12
CA GLN A 193 -2.11 -0.35 5.40
C GLN A 193 -1.92 -1.53 6.36
N TYR A 194 -2.44 -2.69 5.94
CA TYR A 194 -2.50 -3.94 6.69
C TYR A 194 -1.82 -5.02 5.87
N VAL A 195 -0.58 -5.38 6.22
CA VAL A 195 0.33 -6.18 5.38
C VAL A 195 0.55 -7.59 5.94
N HIS A 196 1.10 -8.46 5.09
CA HIS A 196 1.40 -9.88 5.32
C HIS A 196 0.17 -10.77 5.49
N LEU A 197 -0.96 -10.40 4.88
CA LEU A 197 -2.20 -11.18 4.94
C LEU A 197 -2.03 -12.56 4.26
N ILE A 198 -2.84 -13.55 4.63
CA ILE A 198 -2.81 -14.85 3.95
C ILE A 198 -3.33 -14.73 2.51
N LYS A 199 -2.99 -15.71 1.66
CA LYS A 199 -3.55 -15.80 0.31
C LYS A 199 -5.08 -15.88 0.39
N ASN A 200 -5.77 -15.05 -0.41
CA ASN A 200 -7.24 -14.92 -0.42
C ASN A 200 -7.85 -14.52 0.94
N GLY A 201 -7.04 -13.94 1.85
CA GLY A 201 -7.46 -13.56 3.19
C GLY A 201 -8.13 -12.19 3.30
N SER A 202 -8.33 -11.46 2.22
CA SER A 202 -9.09 -10.20 2.23
C SER A 202 -10.59 -10.50 2.21
N PHE A 203 -11.35 -9.87 3.11
CA PHE A 203 -12.82 -9.90 3.12
C PHE A 203 -13.43 -8.74 2.33
N VAL A 204 -12.61 -7.81 1.89
CA VAL A 204 -13.01 -6.59 1.19
C VAL A 204 -12.30 -6.48 -0.16
N LYS A 205 -12.85 -5.64 -1.03
CA LYS A 205 -12.33 -5.32 -2.35
C LYS A 205 -12.22 -3.82 -2.55
N VAL A 206 -11.45 -3.40 -3.54
CA VAL A 206 -11.35 -1.99 -3.94
C VAL A 206 -12.73 -1.41 -4.24
N GLY A 207 -13.02 -0.26 -3.66
CA GLY A 207 -14.31 0.45 -3.75
C GLY A 207 -15.24 0.23 -2.56
N ASP A 208 -15.00 -0.79 -1.72
CA ASP A 208 -15.81 -1.02 -0.52
C ASP A 208 -15.63 0.11 0.50
N THR A 209 -16.72 0.44 1.21
CA THR A 209 -16.69 1.28 2.41
C THR A 209 -16.51 0.38 3.62
N VAL A 210 -15.69 0.81 4.57
CA VAL A 210 -15.46 0.09 5.83
C VAL A 210 -15.65 1.01 7.01
N THR A 211 -16.09 0.43 8.13
CA THR A 211 -16.22 1.13 9.42
C THR A 211 -15.14 0.68 10.40
N LYS A 212 -14.81 1.54 11.34
CA LYS A 212 -13.86 1.26 12.41
C LYS A 212 -14.23 -0.03 13.16
N GLY A 213 -13.26 -0.93 13.31
CA GLY A 213 -13.45 -2.23 13.96
C GLY A 213 -14.05 -3.32 13.09
N GLN A 214 -14.47 -3.01 11.85
CA GLN A 214 -14.98 -4.00 10.90
C GLN A 214 -13.87 -5.01 10.53
N PRO A 215 -14.14 -6.34 10.57
CA PRO A 215 -13.24 -7.34 10.00
C PRO A 215 -13.00 -7.10 8.52
N ILE A 216 -11.73 -7.00 8.11
CA ILE A 216 -11.33 -6.74 6.71
C ILE A 216 -10.48 -7.85 6.12
N GLY A 217 -9.92 -8.73 6.95
CA GLY A 217 -9.10 -9.84 6.45
C GLY A 217 -8.49 -10.69 7.55
N LEU A 218 -7.58 -11.56 7.13
CA LEU A 218 -6.87 -12.51 7.98
C LEU A 218 -5.37 -12.30 7.90
N SER A 219 -4.73 -12.17 9.07
CA SER A 219 -3.27 -12.12 9.21
C SER A 219 -2.59 -13.36 8.65
N GLY A 220 -1.38 -13.24 8.18
CA GLY A 220 -0.64 -14.31 7.54
C GLY A 220 0.87 -14.18 7.65
N MET A 221 1.54 -14.60 6.57
CA MET A 221 2.99 -14.59 6.44
C MET A 221 3.36 -14.57 4.95
N THR A 222 3.02 -13.49 4.22
CA THR A 222 3.39 -13.33 2.81
C THR A 222 4.39 -12.19 2.63
N GLY A 223 5.25 -12.26 1.61
CA GLY A 223 6.22 -11.21 1.29
C GLY A 223 7.47 -11.21 2.18
N TYR A 224 8.03 -10.04 2.47
CA TYR A 224 9.27 -9.90 3.26
C TYR A 224 9.00 -10.07 4.75
N THR A 225 9.03 -11.31 5.20
CA THR A 225 8.83 -11.65 6.62
C THR A 225 9.42 -13.02 6.96
N THR A 226 9.78 -13.21 8.23
CA THR A 226 10.31 -14.47 8.78
C THR A 226 9.37 -15.13 9.79
N VAL A 227 8.36 -14.40 10.26
CA VAL A 227 7.40 -14.87 11.26
C VAL A 227 6.00 -14.33 10.94
N PRO A 228 4.93 -15.05 11.31
CA PRO A 228 3.57 -14.53 11.19
C PRO A 228 3.39 -13.26 12.01
N HIS A 229 2.83 -12.22 11.41
CA HIS A 229 2.49 -10.97 12.08
C HIS A 229 1.58 -10.11 11.20
N LEU A 230 1.01 -9.08 11.80
CA LEU A 230 0.38 -7.97 11.09
C LEU A 230 1.33 -6.77 11.13
N HIS A 231 1.84 -6.36 9.97
CA HIS A 231 2.47 -5.05 9.79
C HIS A 231 1.38 -4.01 9.54
N PHE A 232 1.33 -2.99 10.39
CA PHE A 232 0.36 -1.90 10.32
C PHE A 232 1.07 -0.56 10.22
N SER A 233 0.67 0.26 9.26
CA SER A 233 1.19 1.62 9.07
C SER A 233 0.09 2.63 8.77
N VAL A 234 0.31 3.88 9.17
CA VAL A 234 -0.42 5.05 8.71
C VAL A 234 0.47 5.78 7.71
N LEU A 235 -0.07 6.04 6.53
CA LEU A 235 0.68 6.58 5.39
C LEU A 235 0.07 7.92 4.97
N LYS A 236 0.89 8.85 4.56
CA LYS A 236 0.47 10.13 3.96
C LYS A 236 1.07 10.29 2.57
N PRO A 237 0.42 11.05 1.68
CA PRO A 237 0.98 11.36 0.37
C PRO A 237 2.33 12.10 0.49
N ASP A 238 3.26 11.70 -0.37
CA ASP A 238 4.56 12.36 -0.53
C ASP A 238 4.87 12.59 -2.00
N LYS A 239 5.62 13.62 -2.29
CA LYS A 239 5.92 14.02 -3.68
C LYS A 239 6.88 13.07 -4.37
N ASN A 240 7.85 12.54 -3.64
CA ASN A 240 8.94 11.75 -4.20
C ASN A 240 8.71 10.25 -4.07
N GLU A 241 8.15 9.83 -2.93
CA GLU A 241 8.01 8.41 -2.53
C GLU A 241 6.57 7.87 -2.73
N GLY A 242 5.66 8.70 -3.28
CA GLY A 242 4.26 8.36 -3.43
C GLY A 242 3.52 8.37 -2.09
N LEU A 243 3.83 7.46 -1.20
CA LEU A 243 3.37 7.42 0.18
C LEU A 243 4.56 7.27 1.14
N VAL A 244 4.49 7.95 2.28
CA VAL A 244 5.44 7.79 3.39
C VAL A 244 4.69 7.55 4.70
N SER A 245 5.29 6.81 5.62
CA SER A 245 4.70 6.59 6.94
C SER A 245 4.72 7.85 7.80
N THR A 246 3.73 7.99 8.67
CA THR A 246 3.62 9.06 9.67
C THR A 246 3.34 8.50 11.03
N ASP A 247 3.70 9.25 12.09
CA ASP A 247 3.41 8.91 13.47
C ASP A 247 1.89 8.92 13.75
N PHE A 248 1.46 8.07 14.68
CA PHE A 248 0.05 7.94 15.06
C PHE A 248 -0.13 7.46 16.51
N GLU A 249 -1.35 7.60 17.02
CA GLU A 249 -1.77 7.12 18.33
C GLU A 249 -3.01 6.22 18.20
N PHE A 250 -3.22 5.35 19.20
CA PHE A 250 -4.41 4.52 19.31
C PHE A 250 -5.41 5.07 20.32
N GLU A 251 -6.71 4.87 20.05
CA GLU A 251 -7.82 5.25 20.94
C GLU A 251 -7.73 4.56 22.30
N GLU A 252 -7.14 3.36 22.33
CA GLU A 252 -6.91 2.54 23.51
C GLU A 252 -5.78 3.10 24.43
N GLY A 253 -5.27 4.31 24.14
CA GLY A 253 -4.30 5.03 24.96
C GLY A 253 -2.84 4.78 24.62
N TYR A 254 -2.54 3.99 23.58
CA TYR A 254 -1.16 3.72 23.18
C TYR A 254 -0.67 4.75 22.16
N LYS A 255 0.54 5.26 22.35
CA LYS A 255 1.24 6.08 21.38
C LYS A 255 2.21 5.21 20.58
N GLY A 256 2.18 5.31 19.25
CA GLY A 256 3.05 4.50 18.37
C GLY A 256 4.52 4.59 18.75
N ALA A 257 5.01 5.79 19.10
CA ALA A 257 6.40 6.02 19.50
C ALA A 257 6.82 5.28 20.80
N GLU A 258 5.87 4.89 21.65
CA GLU A 258 6.12 4.19 22.92
C GLU A 258 6.01 2.65 22.75
N LEU A 259 5.52 2.18 21.59
CA LEU A 259 5.33 0.76 21.33
C LEU A 259 6.64 0.11 20.86
N THR A 260 7.36 -0.46 21.81
CA THR A 260 8.62 -1.16 21.58
C THR A 260 8.42 -2.68 21.58
N LYS A 261 9.43 -3.42 21.11
CA LYS A 261 9.43 -4.90 21.11
C LYS A 261 9.11 -5.46 22.48
N ASN A 262 8.22 -6.45 22.52
CA ASN A 262 7.66 -7.14 23.69
C ASN A 262 6.62 -6.34 24.50
N THR A 263 6.33 -5.08 24.17
CA THR A 263 5.16 -4.38 24.72
C THR A 263 3.89 -5.18 24.36
N THR A 264 2.99 -5.38 25.30
CA THR A 264 1.68 -6.00 25.04
C THR A 264 0.61 -4.91 24.97
N VAL A 265 -0.18 -4.93 23.91
CA VAL A 265 -1.33 -4.06 23.72
C VAL A 265 -2.63 -4.87 23.78
N LYS A 266 -3.69 -4.27 24.29
CA LYS A 266 -5.03 -4.87 24.43
C LYS A 266 -6.08 -3.90 23.90
N LYS A 267 -7.00 -4.45 23.11
CA LYS A 267 -8.21 -3.75 22.66
C LYS A 267 -9.41 -4.15 23.47
#